data_ff36f88b95959be1dab2b1263d7b102b
#
_entry.id   ff36f88b95959be1dab2b1263d7b102b
#
_cell.length_a   1.000
_cell.length_b   1.000
_cell.length_c   1.000
_cell.angle_alpha   90.00
_cell.angle_beta   90.00
_cell.angle_gamma   90.00
#
_symmetry.space_group_name_H-M   'P 1'
#
loop_
_entity.id
_entity.type
_entity.pdbx_description
1 polymer ?
#
loop_
_entity_poly.entity_id
_entity_poly.type
_entity_poly.pdbx_seq_one_letter_code
_entity_poly.pdbx_strand_id
1 'polypeptide(L)'
;MRRLVLALCLASLTFSAWGAVAQTLHDGLFYVEYPEGEHQTAVVTLENLQRIAAAWRHRLDPGEAPILVRICASQGDFAANAGFWPPAEVGGVAHSEEGRIVLRTPSQLPNPGLYDGMVRHELIHVLLARNTSLEHLPRWLNEGTAMHISGEHRWNTSFHVARMYLSGRLYTYDDLMLDFSMVKGERPFGDLYAQSLSMTAFLYDRLGEETFWSLLYSLRDKDFSGALGEIAGMSPHEFWTAWYRSLWKVAVISAVMSGFGIFDFMALLVIVGYFRRRHHNRKVLARWELEEAEEPPMMAAWELEGGSEYPWEMDDEEDP
;
A
#
# COMPACT_ATOMS: atom_id res chain seq x y z
N MET A 1 59.18 -35.85 14.41
CA MET A 1 59.19 -34.65 13.55
C MET A 1 58.19 -34.85 12.40
N ARG A 2 56.97 -34.44 12.55
CA ARG A 2 55.97 -34.39 11.46
C ARG A 2 55.53 -32.95 11.30
N ARG A 3 55.87 -32.35 10.17
CA ARG A 3 55.51 -30.99 9.80
C ARG A 3 54.08 -30.97 9.35
N LEU A 4 53.26 -30.24 10.09
CA LEU A 4 51.91 -29.88 9.66
C LEU A 4 52.05 -28.80 8.59
N VAL A 5 51.60 -29.11 7.36
CA VAL A 5 51.45 -28.13 6.29
C VAL A 5 50.01 -27.62 6.36
N LEU A 6 49.86 -26.39 6.86
CA LEU A 6 48.60 -25.65 6.77
C LEU A 6 48.42 -25.21 5.30
N ALA A 7 47.52 -25.85 4.58
CA ALA A 7 47.07 -25.35 3.29
C ALA A 7 46.03 -24.24 3.51
N LEU A 8 46.49 -22.99 3.39
CA LEU A 8 45.60 -21.84 3.19
C LEU A 8 45.00 -21.95 1.77
N CYS A 9 43.76 -22.41 1.65
CA CYS A 9 42.97 -22.20 0.45
C CYS A 9 42.49 -20.76 0.42
N LEU A 10 43.29 -19.86 -0.13
CA LEU A 10 42.87 -18.57 -0.63
C LEU A 10 42.03 -18.82 -1.88
N ALA A 11 40.72 -18.86 -1.72
CA ALA A 11 39.81 -18.69 -2.85
C ALA A 11 39.86 -17.21 -3.26
N SER A 12 40.81 -16.90 -4.16
CA SER A 12 40.86 -15.61 -4.84
C SER A 12 39.71 -15.54 -5.84
N LEU A 13 38.57 -15.06 -5.37
CA LEU A 13 37.52 -14.52 -6.25
C LEU A 13 38.08 -13.25 -6.92
N THR A 14 38.56 -13.42 -8.16
CA THR A 14 38.98 -12.29 -9.00
C THR A 14 37.77 -11.47 -9.38
N PHE A 15 37.50 -10.44 -8.60
CA PHE A 15 36.59 -9.34 -8.99
C PHE A 15 37.47 -8.28 -9.71
N SER A 16 37.43 -8.31 -11.05
CA SER A 16 37.98 -7.24 -11.87
C SER A 16 36.95 -6.10 -11.92
N ALA A 17 37.13 -5.06 -11.13
CA ALA A 17 36.40 -3.81 -11.33
C ALA A 17 37.29 -2.62 -10.89
N TRP A 18 37.41 -1.67 -11.75
CA TRP A 18 37.94 -0.35 -11.53
C TRP A 18 37.23 0.35 -10.35
N GLY A 19 37.99 0.74 -9.36
CA GLY A 19 37.47 1.54 -8.28
C GLY A 19 38.24 1.38 -6.98
N ALA A 20 38.30 2.38 -6.16
CA ALA A 20 38.93 2.47 -4.87
C ALA A 20 38.90 1.14 -4.08
N VAL A 21 39.98 0.85 -3.35
CA VAL A 21 40.09 -0.38 -2.53
C VAL A 21 38.84 -0.49 -1.64
N ALA A 22 37.97 -1.43 -1.96
CA ALA A 22 36.79 -1.70 -1.13
C ALA A 22 37.29 -2.26 0.21
N GLN A 23 36.84 -1.63 1.28
CA GLN A 23 37.02 -2.14 2.65
C GLN A 23 35.85 -3.06 2.97
N THR A 24 36.07 -4.00 3.88
CA THR A 24 35.04 -4.96 4.27
C THR A 24 34.88 -4.98 5.79
N LEU A 25 33.65 -4.79 6.27
CA LEU A 25 33.23 -5.13 7.63
C LEU A 25 32.49 -6.47 7.60
N HIS A 26 32.71 -7.30 8.61
CA HIS A 26 31.93 -8.52 8.70
C HIS A 26 31.60 -8.86 10.14
N ASP A 27 30.40 -9.39 10.35
CA ASP A 27 30.00 -10.04 11.59
C ASP A 27 28.93 -11.11 11.30
N GLY A 28 29.19 -12.33 11.80
CA GLY A 28 28.34 -13.48 11.54
C GLY A 28 28.18 -13.78 10.05
N LEU A 29 26.95 -13.74 9.57
CA LEU A 29 26.61 -14.01 8.16
C LEU A 29 26.81 -12.83 7.23
N PHE A 30 26.97 -11.62 7.76
CA PHE A 30 26.95 -10.39 6.96
C PHE A 30 28.35 -9.90 6.64
N TYR A 31 28.61 -9.64 5.37
CA TYR A 31 29.81 -9.05 4.84
C TYR A 31 29.45 -7.77 4.11
N VAL A 32 29.89 -6.63 4.62
CA VAL A 32 29.58 -5.30 4.06
C VAL A 32 30.82 -4.72 3.43
N GLU A 33 30.84 -4.68 2.10
CA GLU A 33 31.87 -4.00 1.30
C GLU A 33 31.48 -2.53 1.12
N TYR A 34 32.43 -1.63 1.33
CA TYR A 34 32.17 -0.19 1.25
C TYR A 34 33.38 0.58 0.72
N PRO A 35 33.16 1.71 0.05
CA PRO A 35 34.25 2.56 -0.46
C PRO A 35 34.89 3.39 0.66
N GLU A 36 36.06 3.95 0.39
CA GLU A 36 36.70 4.87 1.31
C GLU A 36 35.79 6.05 1.69
N GLY A 37 35.78 6.40 2.97
CA GLY A 37 34.91 7.46 3.51
C GLY A 37 33.53 6.98 4.00
N GLU A 38 33.07 5.78 3.64
CA GLU A 38 31.74 5.25 3.99
C GLU A 38 31.74 4.25 5.18
N HIS A 39 32.80 4.28 5.99
CA HIS A 39 32.92 3.37 7.14
C HIS A 39 31.74 3.46 8.10
N GLN A 40 31.28 4.68 8.43
CA GLN A 40 30.14 4.86 9.33
C GLN A 40 28.83 4.32 8.72
N THR A 41 28.64 4.52 7.43
CA THR A 41 27.51 3.95 6.69
C THR A 41 27.54 2.42 6.75
N ALA A 42 28.73 1.81 6.57
CA ALA A 42 28.90 0.37 6.65
C ALA A 42 28.58 -0.19 8.05
N VAL A 43 29.01 0.50 9.12
CA VAL A 43 28.69 0.12 10.50
C VAL A 43 27.19 0.13 10.74
N VAL A 44 26.52 1.24 10.39
CA VAL A 44 25.04 1.36 10.56
C VAL A 44 24.30 0.31 9.72
N THR A 45 24.79 0.04 8.50
CA THR A 45 24.23 -1.02 7.64
C THR A 45 24.35 -2.38 8.31
N LEU A 46 25.52 -2.75 8.80
CA LEU A 46 25.78 -4.03 9.45
C LEU A 46 24.88 -4.21 10.71
N GLU A 47 24.81 -3.21 11.57
CA GLU A 47 23.95 -3.21 12.76
C GLU A 47 22.46 -3.35 12.40
N ASN A 48 22.03 -2.71 11.32
CA ASN A 48 20.64 -2.80 10.84
C ASN A 48 20.32 -4.20 10.33
N LEU A 49 21.20 -4.79 9.52
CA LEU A 49 21.06 -6.16 9.00
C LEU A 49 20.96 -7.18 10.14
N GLN A 50 21.84 -7.08 11.14
CA GLN A 50 21.84 -7.96 12.30
C GLN A 50 20.55 -7.84 13.12
N ARG A 51 20.12 -6.62 13.39
CA ARG A 51 18.90 -6.33 14.15
C ARG A 51 17.66 -6.91 13.48
N ILE A 52 17.54 -6.75 12.15
CA ILE A 52 16.41 -7.27 11.39
C ILE A 52 16.45 -8.79 11.30
N ALA A 53 17.59 -9.39 10.99
CA ALA A 53 17.73 -10.83 10.97
C ALA A 53 17.40 -11.47 12.33
N ALA A 54 17.86 -10.86 13.42
CA ALA A 54 17.53 -11.32 14.77
C ALA A 54 16.03 -11.19 15.10
N ALA A 55 15.43 -10.05 14.74
CA ALA A 55 14.00 -9.79 15.00
C ALA A 55 13.08 -10.78 14.27
N TRP A 56 13.44 -11.16 13.05
CA TRP A 56 12.61 -12.02 12.19
C TRP A 56 13.07 -13.47 12.11
N ARG A 57 14.11 -13.87 12.86
CA ARG A 57 14.65 -15.22 12.84
C ARG A 57 13.63 -16.32 13.16
N HIS A 58 12.62 -16.00 13.96
CA HIS A 58 11.54 -16.93 14.29
C HIS A 58 10.58 -17.19 13.14
N ARG A 59 10.62 -16.36 12.08
CA ARG A 59 9.79 -16.48 10.87
C ARG A 59 10.61 -16.71 9.60
N LEU A 60 11.76 -16.10 9.51
CA LEU A 60 12.64 -16.15 8.34
C LEU A 60 14.03 -16.60 8.80
N ASP A 61 14.34 -17.87 8.59
CA ASP A 61 15.65 -18.41 8.89
C ASP A 61 16.68 -17.79 7.93
N PRO A 62 17.71 -17.08 8.44
CA PRO A 62 18.76 -16.53 7.58
C PRO A 62 19.66 -17.60 6.98
N GLY A 63 19.59 -18.87 7.44
CA GLY A 63 20.46 -19.96 7.01
C GLY A 63 21.91 -19.75 7.44
N GLU A 64 22.83 -20.52 6.82
CA GLU A 64 24.26 -20.49 7.14
C GLU A 64 25.11 -19.80 6.05
N ALA A 65 24.58 -19.64 4.85
CA ALA A 65 25.31 -19.03 3.74
C ALA A 65 25.52 -17.52 3.98
N PRO A 66 26.68 -16.95 3.60
CA PRO A 66 26.95 -15.54 3.78
C PRO A 66 25.94 -14.65 3.01
N ILE A 67 25.71 -13.44 3.53
CA ILE A 67 24.98 -12.37 2.86
C ILE A 67 25.98 -11.26 2.56
N LEU A 68 26.19 -11.02 1.26
CA LEU A 68 27.16 -10.05 0.76
C LEU A 68 26.45 -8.74 0.46
N VAL A 69 26.85 -7.67 1.11
CA VAL A 69 26.26 -6.34 0.93
C VAL A 69 27.32 -5.40 0.37
N ARG A 70 27.04 -4.73 -0.73
CA ARG A 70 27.94 -3.76 -1.33
C ARG A 70 27.32 -2.37 -1.33
N ILE A 71 28.02 -1.42 -0.71
CA ILE A 71 27.67 0.00 -0.72
C ILE A 71 28.42 0.66 -1.87
N CYS A 72 27.70 1.30 -2.78
CA CYS A 72 28.21 1.90 -4.00
C CYS A 72 28.30 3.42 -3.87
N ALA A 73 29.48 3.97 -4.15
CA ALA A 73 29.75 5.40 -4.04
C ALA A 73 29.25 6.23 -5.24
N SER A 74 28.87 5.60 -6.34
CA SER A 74 28.40 6.30 -7.54
C SER A 74 27.27 5.54 -8.24
N GLN A 75 26.51 6.26 -9.07
CA GLN A 75 25.50 5.65 -9.95
C GLN A 75 26.08 4.58 -10.87
N GLY A 76 27.28 4.81 -11.41
CA GLY A 76 27.94 3.84 -12.29
C GLY A 76 28.36 2.57 -11.56
N ASP A 77 28.90 2.70 -10.33
CA ASP A 77 29.24 1.55 -9.47
C ASP A 77 27.98 0.77 -9.09
N PHE A 78 26.91 1.48 -8.72
CA PHE A 78 25.63 0.86 -8.41
C PHE A 78 25.05 0.10 -9.61
N ALA A 79 25.00 0.71 -10.80
CA ALA A 79 24.49 0.07 -12.01
C ALA A 79 25.33 -1.16 -12.42
N ALA A 80 26.66 -1.07 -12.33
CA ALA A 80 27.55 -2.19 -12.63
C ALA A 80 27.31 -3.39 -11.71
N ASN A 81 27.04 -3.15 -10.43
CA ASN A 81 26.78 -4.20 -9.46
C ASN A 81 25.33 -4.68 -9.43
N ALA A 82 24.37 -3.83 -9.78
CA ALA A 82 22.97 -4.20 -9.96
C ALA A 82 22.73 -5.04 -11.23
N GLY A 83 23.65 -4.97 -12.22
CA GLY A 83 23.52 -5.68 -13.49
C GLY A 83 22.61 -5.00 -14.53
N PHE A 84 22.06 -3.84 -14.21
CA PHE A 84 21.27 -2.99 -15.09
C PHE A 84 21.41 -1.52 -14.65
N TRP A 85 20.79 -0.59 -15.39
CA TRP A 85 20.80 0.83 -15.02
C TRP A 85 19.53 1.19 -14.26
N PRO A 86 19.52 1.18 -12.91
CA PRO A 86 18.34 1.44 -12.13
C PRO A 86 17.93 2.92 -12.18
N PRO A 87 16.61 3.23 -12.11
CA PRO A 87 16.11 4.59 -11.90
C PRO A 87 16.69 5.24 -10.62
N ALA A 88 16.64 6.58 -10.55
CA ALA A 88 17.21 7.32 -9.41
C ALA A 88 16.49 7.00 -8.08
N GLU A 89 15.23 6.61 -8.15
CA GLU A 89 14.39 6.25 -7.00
C GLU A 89 14.77 4.90 -6.39
N VAL A 90 15.43 4.02 -7.15
CA VAL A 90 15.88 2.71 -6.68
C VAL A 90 17.18 2.88 -5.90
N GLY A 91 17.10 2.69 -4.60
CA GLY A 91 18.24 2.86 -3.69
C GLY A 91 18.99 1.57 -3.38
N GLY A 92 18.35 0.41 -3.51
CA GLY A 92 18.88 -0.92 -3.28
C GLY A 92 18.42 -1.92 -4.32
N VAL A 93 19.15 -3.02 -4.45
CA VAL A 93 18.79 -4.18 -5.28
C VAL A 93 19.28 -5.46 -4.59
N ALA A 94 18.37 -6.38 -4.33
CA ALA A 94 18.69 -7.71 -3.84
C ALA A 94 18.79 -8.73 -4.99
N HIS A 95 19.92 -9.39 -5.11
CA HIS A 95 20.09 -10.62 -5.87
C HIS A 95 19.85 -11.79 -4.89
N SER A 96 18.58 -12.05 -4.66
CA SER A 96 18.09 -12.82 -3.50
C SER A 96 18.60 -14.25 -3.48
N GLU A 97 18.66 -14.93 -4.65
CA GLU A 97 19.19 -16.30 -4.76
C GLU A 97 20.69 -16.39 -4.50
N GLU A 98 21.42 -15.33 -4.84
CA GLU A 98 22.88 -15.25 -4.61
C GLU A 98 23.20 -14.82 -3.17
N GLY A 99 22.21 -14.37 -2.39
CA GLY A 99 22.43 -13.76 -1.09
C GLY A 99 23.21 -12.45 -1.17
N ARG A 100 23.03 -11.67 -2.24
CA ARG A 100 23.79 -10.44 -2.48
C ARG A 100 22.85 -9.23 -2.52
N ILE A 101 23.26 -8.16 -1.85
CA ILE A 101 22.54 -6.89 -1.78
C ILE A 101 23.47 -5.78 -2.28
N VAL A 102 22.98 -4.93 -3.14
CA VAL A 102 23.69 -3.74 -3.65
C VAL A 102 22.93 -2.51 -3.20
N LEU A 103 23.62 -1.56 -2.56
CA LEU A 103 23.04 -0.38 -1.96
C LEU A 103 23.73 0.89 -2.49
N ARG A 104 22.98 1.96 -2.67
CA ARG A 104 23.55 3.31 -2.80
C ARG A 104 23.95 3.83 -1.42
N THR A 105 24.90 4.76 -1.36
CA THR A 105 25.16 5.53 -0.14
C THR A 105 23.95 6.42 0.19
N PRO A 106 23.71 6.78 1.48
CA PRO A 106 22.63 7.67 1.86
C PRO A 106 22.63 9.01 1.13
N SER A 107 23.82 9.52 0.79
CA SER A 107 24.01 10.79 0.07
C SER A 107 23.49 10.77 -1.37
N GLN A 108 23.33 9.60 -1.96
CA GLN A 108 22.82 9.42 -3.33
C GLN A 108 21.29 9.19 -3.37
N LEU A 109 20.66 9.04 -2.21
CA LEU A 109 19.20 8.85 -2.14
C LEU A 109 18.48 10.19 -2.20
N PRO A 110 17.31 10.27 -2.86
CA PRO A 110 16.45 11.45 -2.81
C PRO A 110 16.06 11.85 -1.37
N ASN A 111 15.95 10.87 -0.48
CA ASN A 111 15.73 11.06 0.94
C ASN A 111 16.65 10.14 1.75
N PRO A 112 17.76 10.64 2.30
CA PRO A 112 18.69 9.85 3.11
C PRO A 112 18.04 9.16 4.33
N GLY A 113 16.97 9.73 4.88
CA GLY A 113 16.24 9.15 6.02
C GLY A 113 15.54 7.81 5.73
N LEU A 114 15.41 7.43 4.45
CA LEU A 114 14.84 6.14 4.05
C LEU A 114 15.88 5.01 3.98
N TYR A 115 17.16 5.32 4.19
CA TYR A 115 18.25 4.34 4.02
C TYR A 115 18.05 3.09 4.86
N ASP A 116 17.75 3.23 6.15
CA ASP A 116 17.53 2.09 7.04
C ASP A 116 16.33 1.22 6.63
N GLY A 117 15.27 1.85 6.14
CA GLY A 117 14.10 1.15 5.59
C GLY A 117 14.47 0.33 4.36
N MET A 118 15.22 0.93 3.44
CA MET A 118 15.70 0.29 2.22
C MET A 118 16.61 -0.92 2.54
N VAL A 119 17.58 -0.77 3.45
CA VAL A 119 18.44 -1.89 3.87
C VAL A 119 17.61 -3.06 4.39
N ARG A 120 16.58 -2.77 5.19
CA ARG A 120 15.65 -3.77 5.70
C ARG A 120 14.87 -4.44 4.57
N HIS A 121 14.35 -3.66 3.64
CA HIS A 121 13.59 -4.13 2.49
C HIS A 121 14.41 -5.15 1.67
N GLU A 122 15.64 -4.79 1.29
CA GLU A 122 16.52 -5.66 0.51
C GLU A 122 16.90 -6.94 1.26
N LEU A 123 17.13 -6.85 2.58
CA LEU A 123 17.42 -8.04 3.38
C LEU A 123 16.21 -9.01 3.39
N ILE A 124 14.99 -8.50 3.49
CA ILE A 124 13.81 -9.36 3.51
C ILE A 124 13.67 -10.14 2.21
N HIS A 125 14.01 -9.57 1.05
CA HIS A 125 14.04 -10.32 -0.21
C HIS A 125 15.00 -11.51 -0.16
N VAL A 126 16.20 -11.34 0.40
CA VAL A 126 17.16 -12.44 0.58
C VAL A 126 16.61 -13.49 1.54
N LEU A 127 16.02 -13.05 2.66
CA LEU A 127 15.44 -13.97 3.63
C LEU A 127 14.24 -14.74 3.07
N LEU A 128 13.38 -14.10 2.29
CA LEU A 128 12.26 -14.77 1.61
C LEU A 128 12.77 -15.83 0.63
N ALA A 129 13.78 -15.53 -0.18
CA ALA A 129 14.38 -16.50 -1.11
C ALA A 129 14.96 -17.74 -0.39
N ARG A 130 15.46 -17.56 0.84
CA ARG A 130 15.98 -18.69 1.65
C ARG A 130 14.89 -19.55 2.28
N ASN A 131 13.69 -18.99 2.43
CA ASN A 131 12.58 -19.66 3.12
C ASN A 131 11.43 -20.10 2.20
N THR A 132 11.41 -19.61 0.95
CA THR A 132 10.40 -19.94 -0.07
C THR A 132 11.09 -20.29 -1.39
N SER A 133 10.31 -20.68 -2.41
CA SER A 133 10.78 -20.72 -3.80
C SER A 133 10.39 -19.43 -4.50
N LEU A 134 11.36 -18.70 -5.08
CA LEU A 134 11.06 -17.48 -5.83
C LEU A 134 10.23 -17.75 -7.10
N GLU A 135 10.30 -18.95 -7.64
CA GLU A 135 9.46 -19.38 -8.77
C GLU A 135 7.98 -19.43 -8.38
N HIS A 136 7.70 -19.83 -7.15
CA HIS A 136 6.33 -19.98 -6.63
C HIS A 136 5.82 -18.70 -5.94
N LEU A 137 6.72 -17.81 -5.51
CA LEU A 137 6.39 -16.58 -4.81
C LEU A 137 6.04 -15.47 -5.81
N PRO A 138 4.76 -15.05 -5.92
CA PRO A 138 4.36 -13.99 -6.83
C PRO A 138 5.13 -12.69 -6.55
N ARG A 139 5.48 -11.95 -7.61
CA ARG A 139 6.25 -10.72 -7.46
C ARG A 139 5.59 -9.72 -6.51
N TRP A 140 4.27 -9.52 -6.66
CA TRP A 140 3.54 -8.63 -5.76
C TRP A 140 3.59 -9.06 -4.28
N LEU A 141 3.59 -10.37 -4.01
CA LEU A 141 3.66 -10.88 -2.64
C LEU A 141 5.07 -10.76 -2.07
N ASN A 142 6.10 -10.96 -2.89
CA ASN A 142 7.49 -10.73 -2.51
C ASN A 142 7.71 -9.26 -2.12
N GLU A 143 7.37 -8.32 -3.01
CA GLU A 143 7.50 -6.89 -2.76
C GLU A 143 6.64 -6.42 -1.59
N GLY A 144 5.38 -6.82 -1.60
CA GLY A 144 4.44 -6.43 -0.54
C GLY A 144 4.83 -6.97 0.84
N THR A 145 5.42 -8.17 0.93
CA THR A 145 5.94 -8.73 2.19
C THR A 145 7.19 -7.98 2.66
N ALA A 146 8.11 -7.65 1.75
CA ALA A 146 9.30 -6.85 2.07
C ALA A 146 8.90 -5.48 2.62
N MET A 147 7.98 -4.78 1.96
CA MET A 147 7.45 -3.48 2.42
C MET A 147 6.67 -3.59 3.73
N HIS A 148 5.90 -4.66 3.92
CA HIS A 148 5.12 -4.87 5.14
C HIS A 148 6.02 -5.04 6.37
N ILE A 149 7.09 -5.82 6.22
CA ILE A 149 8.06 -6.12 7.29
C ILE A 149 8.99 -4.91 7.52
N SER A 150 9.43 -4.23 6.46
CA SER A 150 10.31 -3.05 6.59
C SER A 150 9.61 -1.85 7.24
N GLY A 151 8.29 -1.91 7.36
CA GLY A 151 7.49 -0.87 8.00
C GLY A 151 7.22 0.33 7.11
N GLU A 152 7.24 0.14 5.78
CA GLU A 152 6.91 1.18 4.83
C GLU A 152 5.47 1.67 4.99
N HIS A 153 5.25 2.96 4.80
CA HIS A 153 4.07 3.69 5.31
C HIS A 153 2.75 3.23 4.70
N ARG A 154 1.92 2.56 5.49
CA ARG A 154 0.61 2.02 5.08
C ARG A 154 -0.43 3.10 4.78
N TRP A 155 -0.43 4.24 5.51
CA TRP A 155 -1.45 5.28 5.34
C TRP A 155 -1.39 5.97 3.99
N ASN A 156 -0.19 6.44 3.57
CA ASN A 156 -0.01 7.03 2.24
C ASN A 156 -0.33 6.03 1.14
N THR A 157 0.06 4.77 1.30
CA THR A 157 -0.20 3.69 0.36
C THR A 157 -1.68 3.43 0.19
N SER A 158 -2.45 3.38 1.29
CA SER A 158 -3.90 3.14 1.23
C SER A 158 -4.63 4.25 0.46
N PHE A 159 -4.29 5.52 0.70
CA PHE A 159 -4.85 6.64 -0.05
C PHE A 159 -4.42 6.64 -1.52
N HIS A 160 -3.18 6.26 -1.80
CA HIS A 160 -2.68 6.16 -3.16
C HIS A 160 -3.42 5.08 -3.95
N VAL A 161 -3.56 3.87 -3.39
CA VAL A 161 -4.31 2.76 -4.01
C VAL A 161 -5.80 3.10 -4.16
N ALA A 162 -6.40 3.80 -3.19
CA ALA A 162 -7.77 4.29 -3.31
C ALA A 162 -7.96 5.25 -4.49
N ARG A 163 -7.00 6.14 -4.74
CA ARG A 163 -7.01 7.01 -5.93
C ARG A 163 -6.86 6.23 -7.23
N MET A 164 -5.97 5.23 -7.25
CA MET A 164 -5.82 4.32 -8.40
C MET A 164 -7.14 3.59 -8.68
N TYR A 165 -7.80 3.08 -7.64
CA TYR A 165 -9.12 2.44 -7.73
C TYR A 165 -10.17 3.36 -8.32
N LEU A 166 -10.32 4.58 -7.80
CA LEU A 166 -11.32 5.57 -8.26
C LEU A 166 -11.06 6.05 -9.69
N SER A 167 -9.79 6.09 -10.11
CA SER A 167 -9.40 6.51 -11.46
C SER A 167 -9.32 5.36 -12.47
N GLY A 168 -9.64 4.13 -12.07
CA GLY A 168 -9.53 2.94 -12.93
C GLY A 168 -8.09 2.60 -13.35
N ARG A 169 -7.09 2.99 -12.53
CA ARG A 169 -5.66 2.83 -12.84
C ARG A 169 -4.98 1.68 -12.10
N LEU A 170 -5.74 0.81 -11.44
CA LEU A 170 -5.16 -0.39 -10.85
C LEU A 170 -4.54 -1.28 -11.94
N TYR A 171 -3.43 -1.91 -11.59
CA TYR A 171 -2.85 -2.96 -12.40
C TYR A 171 -3.72 -4.21 -12.32
N THR A 172 -3.73 -5.01 -13.38
CA THR A 172 -4.41 -6.30 -13.38
C THR A 172 -3.66 -7.30 -12.51
N TYR A 173 -4.32 -8.40 -12.14
CA TYR A 173 -3.66 -9.48 -11.39
C TYR A 173 -2.47 -10.05 -12.19
N ASP A 174 -2.63 -10.21 -13.50
CA ASP A 174 -1.59 -10.74 -14.37
C ASP A 174 -0.36 -9.80 -14.45
N ASP A 175 -0.58 -8.47 -14.50
CA ASP A 175 0.53 -7.50 -14.47
C ASP A 175 1.38 -7.65 -13.18
N LEU A 176 0.74 -7.97 -12.06
CA LEU A 176 1.39 -8.09 -10.76
C LEU A 176 2.10 -9.43 -10.55
N MET A 177 1.81 -10.42 -11.39
CA MET A 177 2.51 -11.71 -11.42
C MET A 177 3.83 -11.62 -12.19
N LEU A 178 3.95 -10.66 -13.11
CA LEU A 178 5.15 -10.47 -13.93
C LEU A 178 6.27 -9.79 -13.13
N ASP A 179 7.49 -9.91 -13.64
CA ASP A 179 8.56 -9.00 -13.21
C ASP A 179 8.16 -7.56 -13.55
N PHE A 180 8.24 -6.67 -12.55
CA PHE A 180 7.80 -5.28 -12.70
C PHE A 180 8.55 -4.51 -13.78
N SER A 181 9.78 -4.94 -14.13
CA SER A 181 10.52 -4.40 -15.28
C SER A 181 9.89 -4.72 -16.63
N MET A 182 9.06 -5.77 -16.69
CA MET A 182 8.34 -6.19 -17.91
C MET A 182 6.96 -5.55 -18.04
N VAL A 183 6.46 -4.90 -16.99
CA VAL A 183 5.15 -4.23 -17.03
C VAL A 183 5.24 -2.99 -17.91
N LYS A 184 4.59 -3.04 -19.07
CA LYS A 184 4.58 -1.94 -20.03
C LYS A 184 3.58 -0.86 -19.65
N GLY A 185 3.97 0.40 -19.79
CA GLY A 185 3.09 1.54 -19.60
C GLY A 185 3.80 2.77 -19.04
N GLU A 186 3.14 3.93 -19.13
CA GLU A 186 3.63 5.20 -18.59
C GLU A 186 3.30 5.40 -17.10
N ARG A 187 2.78 4.35 -16.43
CA ARG A 187 2.39 4.44 -15.03
C ARG A 187 3.62 4.41 -14.12
N PRO A 188 3.61 5.21 -13.03
CA PRO A 188 4.72 5.24 -12.09
C PRO A 188 5.00 3.86 -11.49
N PHE A 189 6.26 3.50 -11.36
CA PHE A 189 6.71 2.24 -10.74
C PHE A 189 6.18 2.10 -9.31
N GLY A 190 6.07 3.21 -8.58
CA GLY A 190 5.50 3.26 -7.24
C GLY A 190 4.05 2.77 -7.12
N ASP A 191 3.27 2.80 -8.22
CA ASP A 191 1.90 2.29 -8.24
C ASP A 191 1.87 0.75 -8.04
N LEU A 192 2.83 0.02 -8.65
CA LEU A 192 2.97 -1.43 -8.49
C LEU A 192 3.28 -1.80 -7.04
N TYR A 193 4.25 -1.11 -6.44
CA TYR A 193 4.63 -1.31 -5.05
C TYR A 193 3.49 -0.99 -4.08
N ALA A 194 2.80 0.13 -4.29
CA ALA A 194 1.67 0.51 -3.46
C ALA A 194 0.54 -0.54 -3.53
N GLN A 195 0.24 -1.04 -4.72
CA GLN A 195 -0.78 -2.08 -4.89
C GLN A 195 -0.34 -3.40 -4.27
N SER A 196 0.93 -3.80 -4.42
CA SER A 196 1.52 -4.98 -3.81
C SER A 196 1.41 -4.96 -2.29
N LEU A 197 1.81 -3.84 -1.66
CA LEU A 197 1.67 -3.66 -0.21
C LEU A 197 0.21 -3.74 0.25
N SER A 198 -0.71 -3.10 -0.50
CA SER A 198 -2.14 -3.13 -0.17
C SER A 198 -2.72 -4.55 -0.23
N MET A 199 -2.35 -5.33 -1.25
CA MET A 199 -2.79 -6.71 -1.40
C MET A 199 -2.22 -7.60 -0.30
N THR A 200 -0.92 -7.45 0.00
CA THR A 200 -0.27 -8.22 1.07
C THR A 200 -0.83 -7.89 2.44
N ALA A 201 -1.06 -6.61 2.74
CA ALA A 201 -1.68 -6.20 3.99
C ALA A 201 -3.12 -6.77 4.13
N PHE A 202 -3.90 -6.74 3.05
CA PHE A 202 -5.23 -7.35 3.03
C PHE A 202 -5.18 -8.86 3.25
N LEU A 203 -4.22 -9.55 2.63
CA LEU A 203 -4.03 -10.99 2.82
C LEU A 203 -3.63 -11.32 4.26
N TYR A 204 -2.67 -10.56 4.81
CA TYR A 204 -2.23 -10.69 6.19
C TYR A 204 -3.36 -10.45 7.20
N ASP A 205 -4.12 -9.38 7.03
CA ASP A 205 -5.24 -9.04 7.91
C ASP A 205 -6.38 -10.08 7.83
N ARG A 206 -6.59 -10.69 6.65
CA ARG A 206 -7.63 -11.69 6.42
C ARG A 206 -7.28 -13.05 6.99
N LEU A 207 -6.04 -13.47 6.87
CA LEU A 207 -5.58 -14.79 7.30
C LEU A 207 -5.14 -14.80 8.77
N GLY A 208 -4.68 -13.66 9.27
CA GLY A 208 -3.94 -13.57 10.51
C GLY A 208 -2.48 -14.01 10.34
N GLU A 209 -1.66 -13.65 11.31
CA GLU A 209 -0.20 -13.79 11.22
C GLU A 209 0.24 -15.24 10.97
N GLU A 210 -0.20 -16.18 11.78
CA GLU A 210 0.24 -17.58 11.70
C GLU A 210 -0.12 -18.23 10.36
N THR A 211 -1.33 -17.99 9.88
CA THR A 211 -1.81 -18.56 8.60
C THR A 211 -1.10 -17.91 7.42
N PHE A 212 -0.82 -16.60 7.49
CA PHE A 212 -0.04 -15.91 6.47
C PHE A 212 1.38 -16.48 6.33
N TRP A 213 2.07 -16.73 7.46
CA TRP A 213 3.38 -17.35 7.42
C TRP A 213 3.33 -18.80 6.94
N SER A 214 2.31 -19.57 7.34
CA SER A 214 2.09 -20.92 6.81
C SER A 214 1.91 -20.94 5.30
N LEU A 215 1.18 -19.95 4.75
CA LEU A 215 1.05 -19.76 3.30
C LEU A 215 2.41 -19.50 2.66
N LEU A 216 3.21 -18.57 3.18
CA LEU A 216 4.55 -18.28 2.64
C LEU A 216 5.45 -19.51 2.66
N TYR A 217 5.48 -20.28 3.74
CA TYR A 217 6.30 -21.49 3.82
C TYR A 217 5.85 -22.57 2.82
N SER A 218 4.55 -22.68 2.54
CA SER A 218 4.03 -23.67 1.58
C SER A 218 4.46 -23.35 0.14
N LEU A 219 4.85 -22.10 -0.16
CA LEU A 219 5.43 -21.68 -1.44
C LEU A 219 6.82 -22.26 -1.69
N ARG A 220 7.42 -22.97 -0.75
CA ARG A 220 8.64 -23.74 -1.01
C ARG A 220 8.38 -24.86 -2.02
N ASP A 221 7.24 -25.53 -1.90
CA ASP A 221 6.92 -26.76 -2.64
C ASP A 221 5.70 -26.61 -3.57
N LYS A 222 4.93 -25.55 -3.46
CA LYS A 222 3.67 -25.34 -4.16
C LYS A 222 3.60 -23.95 -4.78
N ASP A 223 2.98 -23.84 -5.93
CA ASP A 223 2.64 -22.53 -6.51
C ASP A 223 1.62 -21.79 -5.64
N PHE A 224 1.50 -20.49 -5.87
CA PHE A 224 0.63 -19.62 -5.08
C PHE A 224 -0.84 -20.07 -5.11
N SER A 225 -1.33 -20.59 -6.24
CA SER A 225 -2.71 -21.05 -6.36
C SER A 225 -2.98 -22.26 -5.49
N GLY A 226 -2.07 -23.24 -5.52
CA GLY A 226 -2.17 -24.44 -4.69
C GLY A 226 -2.04 -24.15 -3.20
N ALA A 227 -1.06 -23.30 -2.84
CA ALA A 227 -0.84 -22.87 -1.46
C ALA A 227 -2.04 -22.09 -0.90
N LEU A 228 -2.57 -21.15 -1.66
CA LEU A 228 -3.73 -20.34 -1.24
C LEU A 228 -5.00 -21.20 -1.11
N GLY A 229 -5.20 -22.14 -2.03
CA GLY A 229 -6.32 -23.09 -1.97
C GLY A 229 -6.28 -23.99 -0.74
N GLU A 230 -5.11 -24.51 -0.40
CA GLU A 230 -4.94 -25.44 0.74
C GLU A 230 -5.00 -24.72 2.09
N ILE A 231 -4.31 -23.59 2.21
CA ILE A 231 -4.15 -22.87 3.49
C ILE A 231 -5.34 -21.94 3.78
N ALA A 232 -5.85 -21.27 2.75
CA ALA A 232 -6.87 -20.22 2.90
C ALA A 232 -8.24 -20.64 2.36
N GLY A 233 -8.36 -21.80 1.69
CA GLY A 233 -9.60 -22.28 1.11
C GLY A 233 -10.16 -21.38 0.01
N MET A 234 -9.31 -20.60 -0.69
CA MET A 234 -9.73 -19.68 -1.74
C MET A 234 -8.83 -19.75 -2.96
N SER A 235 -9.39 -19.44 -4.11
CA SER A 235 -8.64 -19.28 -5.36
C SER A 235 -8.00 -17.88 -5.45
N PRO A 236 -6.97 -17.68 -6.29
CA PRO A 236 -6.42 -16.36 -6.59
C PRO A 236 -7.47 -15.35 -7.09
N HIS A 237 -8.46 -15.80 -7.85
CA HIS A 237 -9.55 -14.95 -8.33
C HIS A 237 -10.48 -14.50 -7.20
N GLU A 238 -10.81 -15.38 -6.26
CA GLU A 238 -11.62 -15.02 -5.08
C GLU A 238 -10.86 -14.07 -4.17
N PHE A 239 -9.55 -14.29 -3.96
CA PHE A 239 -8.69 -13.37 -3.24
C PHE A 239 -8.69 -11.98 -3.90
N TRP A 240 -8.42 -11.91 -5.21
CA TRP A 240 -8.43 -10.66 -5.97
C TRP A 240 -9.76 -9.93 -5.85
N THR A 241 -10.86 -10.63 -6.04
CA THR A 241 -12.20 -10.07 -5.96
C THR A 241 -12.52 -9.53 -4.56
N ALA A 242 -12.11 -10.26 -3.52
CA ALA A 242 -12.30 -9.84 -2.13
C ALA A 242 -11.47 -8.60 -1.80
N TRP A 243 -10.19 -8.55 -2.21
CA TRP A 243 -9.35 -7.38 -2.06
C TRP A 243 -9.92 -6.18 -2.82
N TYR A 244 -10.24 -6.34 -4.10
CA TYR A 244 -10.80 -5.28 -4.94
C TYR A 244 -12.08 -4.69 -4.32
N ARG A 245 -12.97 -5.56 -3.82
CA ARG A 245 -14.19 -5.12 -3.11
C ARG A 245 -13.90 -4.41 -1.79
N SER A 246 -12.78 -4.67 -1.13
CA SER A 246 -12.42 -3.99 0.11
C SER A 246 -12.03 -2.53 -0.12
N LEU A 247 -11.53 -2.19 -1.31
CA LEU A 247 -11.01 -0.87 -1.64
C LEU A 247 -12.07 0.24 -1.60
N TRP A 248 -13.36 -0.10 -1.85
CA TRP A 248 -14.42 0.91 -1.85
C TRP A 248 -14.53 1.67 -0.52
N LYS A 249 -14.28 1.00 0.61
CA LYS A 249 -14.32 1.62 1.94
C LYS A 249 -13.24 2.68 2.09
N VAL A 250 -12.01 2.30 1.69
CA VAL A 250 -10.87 3.22 1.73
C VAL A 250 -11.05 4.34 0.71
N ALA A 251 -11.63 4.04 -0.47
CA ALA A 251 -11.92 5.02 -1.49
C ALA A 251 -12.93 6.09 -1.03
N VAL A 252 -13.98 5.68 -0.33
CA VAL A 252 -14.95 6.63 0.26
C VAL A 252 -14.28 7.49 1.32
N ILE A 253 -13.51 6.91 2.24
CA ILE A 253 -12.78 7.67 3.26
C ILE A 253 -11.79 8.63 2.60
N SER A 254 -11.05 8.16 1.59
CA SER A 254 -10.09 8.94 0.82
C SER A 254 -10.75 10.12 0.09
N ALA A 255 -11.91 9.91 -0.53
CA ALA A 255 -12.68 10.94 -1.20
C ALA A 255 -13.15 12.03 -0.22
N VAL A 256 -13.61 11.62 0.97
CA VAL A 256 -14.02 12.55 2.03
C VAL A 256 -12.82 13.34 2.57
N MET A 257 -11.65 12.69 2.74
CA MET A 257 -10.44 13.30 3.31
C MET A 257 -9.67 14.17 2.31
N SER A 258 -9.76 13.91 1.00
CA SER A 258 -8.92 14.55 -0.03
C SER A 258 -9.45 15.88 -0.57
N GLY A 259 -10.42 16.53 0.12
CA GLY A 259 -10.86 17.88 -0.23
C GLY A 259 -12.05 17.96 -1.19
N PHE A 260 -12.71 16.86 -1.57
CA PHE A 260 -14.17 16.90 -1.69
C PHE A 260 -14.67 17.17 -0.27
N GLY A 261 -14.35 18.38 0.15
CA GLY A 261 -14.20 18.71 1.54
C GLY A 261 -15.53 18.64 2.24
N ILE A 262 -15.46 18.84 3.53
CA ILE A 262 -16.58 19.11 4.45
C ILE A 262 -17.74 19.88 3.76
N PHE A 263 -17.44 20.79 2.85
CA PHE A 263 -18.42 21.56 2.06
C PHE A 263 -19.20 20.71 1.06
N ASP A 264 -18.57 19.81 0.32
CA ASP A 264 -19.26 18.96 -0.66
C ASP A 264 -20.06 17.86 0.06
N PHE A 265 -19.53 17.32 1.16
CA PHE A 265 -20.26 16.41 2.02
C PHE A 265 -21.44 17.10 2.70
N MET A 266 -21.26 18.33 3.18
CA MET A 266 -22.35 19.16 3.72
C MET A 266 -23.39 19.49 2.63
N ALA A 267 -22.95 19.82 1.41
CA ALA A 267 -23.84 20.03 0.28
C ALA A 267 -24.64 18.77 -0.05
N LEU A 268 -24.00 17.59 -0.06
CA LEU A 268 -24.68 16.32 -0.26
C LEU A 268 -25.72 16.03 0.85
N LEU A 269 -25.38 16.29 2.10
CA LEU A 269 -26.31 16.14 3.22
C LEU A 269 -27.50 17.10 3.10
N VAL A 270 -27.26 18.35 2.68
CA VAL A 270 -28.32 19.34 2.43
C VAL A 270 -29.23 18.87 1.29
N ILE A 271 -28.67 18.36 0.20
CA ILE A 271 -29.42 17.83 -0.94
C ILE A 271 -30.27 16.62 -0.51
N VAL A 272 -29.68 15.65 0.20
CA VAL A 272 -30.42 14.49 0.73
C VAL A 272 -31.52 14.93 1.71
N GLY A 273 -31.17 15.86 2.61
CA GLY A 273 -32.16 16.46 3.54
C GLY A 273 -33.32 17.16 2.84
N TYR A 274 -33.01 17.92 1.78
CA TYR A 274 -34.00 18.59 0.94
C TYR A 274 -34.95 17.58 0.27
N PHE A 275 -34.42 16.52 -0.35
CA PHE A 275 -35.27 15.51 -0.98
C PHE A 275 -36.14 14.73 0.03
N ARG A 276 -35.56 14.38 1.20
CA ARG A 276 -36.34 13.75 2.29
C ARG A 276 -37.44 14.66 2.79
N ARG A 277 -37.15 15.95 3.02
CA ARG A 277 -38.14 16.94 3.45
C ARG A 277 -39.21 17.17 2.39
N ARG A 278 -38.81 17.28 1.12
CA ARG A 278 -39.77 17.42 0.00
C ARG A 278 -40.67 16.19 -0.12
N HIS A 279 -40.16 14.99 0.07
CA HIS A 279 -40.97 13.77 0.05
C HIS A 279 -41.93 13.72 1.24
N HIS A 280 -41.48 14.10 2.42
CA HIS A 280 -42.30 14.20 3.61
C HIS A 280 -43.42 15.25 3.44
N ASN A 281 -43.09 16.44 2.98
CA ASN A 281 -44.07 17.51 2.74
C ASN A 281 -45.12 17.12 1.71
N ARG A 282 -44.74 16.39 0.64
CA ARG A 282 -45.73 15.86 -0.31
C ARG A 282 -46.76 14.93 0.34
N LYS A 283 -46.32 14.10 1.27
CA LYS A 283 -47.22 13.20 2.02
C LYS A 283 -48.16 13.98 2.96
N VAL A 284 -47.62 15.03 3.59
CA VAL A 284 -48.40 15.91 4.48
C VAL A 284 -49.44 16.69 3.68
N LEU A 285 -49.04 17.28 2.54
CA LEU A 285 -49.97 18.00 1.66
C LEU A 285 -51.08 17.09 1.12
N ALA A 286 -50.73 15.90 0.64
CA ALA A 286 -51.73 14.93 0.18
C ALA A 286 -52.70 14.52 1.29
N ARG A 287 -52.24 14.51 2.54
CA ARG A 287 -53.14 14.25 3.69
C ARG A 287 -54.06 15.42 3.97
N TRP A 288 -53.59 16.65 3.94
CA TRP A 288 -54.40 17.84 4.10
C TRP A 288 -55.43 17.98 2.96
N GLU A 289 -55.03 17.70 1.70
CA GLU A 289 -55.98 17.67 0.58
C GLU A 289 -57.11 16.65 0.79
N LEU A 290 -56.83 15.52 1.44
CA LEU A 290 -57.87 14.53 1.80
C LEU A 290 -58.72 15.01 2.97
N GLU A 291 -58.13 15.64 3.99
CA GLU A 291 -58.85 16.19 5.15
C GLU A 291 -59.75 17.37 4.71
N GLU A 292 -59.30 18.26 3.84
CA GLU A 292 -60.12 19.35 3.26
C GLU A 292 -61.22 18.83 2.37
N ALA A 293 -61.03 17.71 1.66
CA ALA A 293 -62.08 17.10 0.83
C ALA A 293 -63.16 16.38 1.66
N GLU A 294 -62.84 15.97 2.90
CA GLU A 294 -63.80 15.36 3.85
C GLU A 294 -64.50 16.37 4.72
N GLU A 295 -63.98 17.61 4.85
CA GLU A 295 -64.72 18.67 5.56
C GLU A 295 -65.92 19.19 4.71
N PRO A 296 -67.14 19.26 5.28
CA PRO A 296 -68.24 19.90 4.58
C PRO A 296 -67.92 21.37 4.32
N PRO A 297 -68.33 21.92 3.18
CA PRO A 297 -68.03 23.30 2.84
C PRO A 297 -68.49 24.17 4.01
N MET A 298 -67.56 24.91 4.61
CA MET A 298 -67.84 25.87 5.67
C MET A 298 -68.75 26.93 5.08
N MET A 299 -70.13 26.80 5.30
CA MET A 299 -70.99 27.88 4.96
C MET A 299 -70.61 29.10 5.78
N ALA A 300 -70.32 30.18 5.11
CA ALA A 300 -69.96 31.41 5.79
C ALA A 300 -71.01 31.77 6.83
N ALA A 301 -70.55 32.06 8.06
CA ALA A 301 -71.40 32.31 9.19
C ALA A 301 -72.51 33.38 8.92
N TRP A 302 -72.31 34.25 7.93
CA TRP A 302 -73.26 35.28 7.50
C TRP A 302 -74.42 34.71 6.67
N GLU A 303 -74.26 33.53 6.02
CA GLU A 303 -75.35 32.86 5.31
C GLU A 303 -76.32 32.17 6.26
N LEU A 304 -75.91 31.92 7.49
CA LEU A 304 -76.72 31.28 8.52
C LEU A 304 -77.64 32.32 9.32
N GLU A 305 -77.22 33.60 9.28
CA GLU A 305 -77.95 34.67 9.98
C GLU A 305 -78.76 35.52 9.01
N GLY A 306 -79.61 34.99 8.15
CA GLY A 306 -80.56 35.58 7.24
C GLY A 306 -80.85 37.09 7.37
N GLY A 307 -79.82 37.91 7.39
CA GLY A 307 -79.97 39.36 7.62
C GLY A 307 -79.14 40.14 6.60
N SER A 308 -79.84 40.73 5.68
CA SER A 308 -79.34 41.77 4.78
C SER A 308 -79.15 43.04 5.56
N GLU A 309 -77.90 43.42 5.88
CA GLU A 309 -77.50 44.82 6.01
C GLU A 309 -75.99 44.86 6.21
N TYR A 310 -75.29 45.41 5.24
CA TYR A 310 -73.90 45.77 5.36
C TYR A 310 -73.75 46.96 6.29
N PRO A 311 -72.97 46.90 7.39
CA PRO A 311 -72.89 48.01 8.36
C PRO A 311 -71.91 49.11 7.97
N TRP A 312 -71.50 49.24 6.73
CA TRP A 312 -70.47 50.24 6.31
C TRP A 312 -70.84 50.99 5.03
N GLU A 313 -72.03 51.48 4.90
CA GLU A 313 -72.25 52.73 4.15
C GLU A 313 -71.79 53.87 5.07
N MET A 314 -70.50 54.25 4.94
CA MET A 314 -70.03 55.51 5.49
C MET A 314 -70.49 56.64 4.59
N ASP A 315 -71.34 57.47 5.15
CA ASP A 315 -71.72 58.73 4.57
C ASP A 315 -70.55 59.60 4.31
N ASP A 316 -70.31 59.91 3.05
CA ASP A 316 -69.47 61.03 2.62
C ASP A 316 -70.17 62.33 3.00
N GLU A 317 -69.90 62.87 4.17
CA GLU A 317 -70.18 64.25 4.44
C GLU A 317 -68.91 65.11 4.34
N GLU A 318 -69.14 66.03 3.44
CA GLU A 318 -68.22 67.08 3.04
C GLU A 318 -67.86 68.01 4.20
N ASP A 319 -66.69 68.47 4.09
CA ASP A 319 -65.97 69.57 4.70
C ASP A 319 -66.70 70.91 4.62
N PRO A 320 -66.33 71.87 5.47
CA PRO A 320 -65.81 73.13 4.93
C PRO A 320 -64.38 73.45 5.28
#